data_b74bec380f12107d595be1a9b229f55f
#
_entry.id   b74bec380f12107d595be1a9b229f55f
#
_cell.length_a   1.000
_cell.length_b   1.000
_cell.length_c   1.000
_cell.angle_alpha   90.00
_cell.angle_beta   90.00
_cell.angle_gamma   90.00
#
_symmetry.space_group_name_H-M   'P 1'
#
loop_
_entity.id
_entity.type
_entity.pdbx_description
1 polymer ?
#
loop_
_entity_poly.entity_id
_entity_poly.type
_entity_poly.pdbx_seq_one_letter_code
_entity_poly.pdbx_strand_id
1 'polypeptide(L)'
;TIPRHDPDYYPLTMLNYLFGGQPMSRLFMNLRQDKGYSYGYYSTINWLTGPSALFAGGAVETDVTKESVVETLKEFSDIRSGRPVTQEEFEAARDGIFKGFPSNFETQGQLVNQLSRLALFGLPDDYYSNFIANLEAVTLDDLHRVAAERIDDAHLMVLVVGDREVIEPGLSEL
;
A
#
# COMPACT_ATOMS: atom_id res chain seq x y z
N THR A 1 3.57 10.21 -4.13
CA THR A 1 4.66 9.85 -3.21
C THR A 1 6.04 10.12 -3.86
N ILE A 2 7.07 9.36 -3.50
CA ILE A 2 8.48 9.51 -3.85
C ILE A 2 8.86 8.70 -5.10
N PRO A 3 9.98 9.01 -5.79
CA PRO A 3 10.53 8.17 -6.83
C PRO A 3 11.12 6.86 -6.27
N ARG A 4 11.31 5.86 -7.17
CA ARG A 4 11.78 4.51 -6.79
C ARG A 4 13.14 4.48 -6.07
N HIS A 5 14.02 5.43 -6.31
CA HIS A 5 15.38 5.48 -5.75
C HIS A 5 15.50 6.32 -4.46
N ASP A 6 14.38 6.82 -3.95
CA ASP A 6 14.36 7.59 -2.70
C ASP A 6 14.70 6.68 -1.50
N PRO A 7 15.43 7.18 -0.47
CA PRO A 7 15.72 6.42 0.75
C PRO A 7 14.48 5.87 1.46
N ASP A 8 13.34 6.54 1.34
CA ASP A 8 12.08 6.11 1.95
C ASP A 8 11.40 4.93 1.21
N TYR A 9 12.03 4.39 0.16
CA TYR A 9 11.47 3.24 -0.58
C TYR A 9 11.17 2.04 0.31
N TYR A 10 12.12 1.63 1.16
CA TYR A 10 11.95 0.46 2.01
C TYR A 10 10.91 0.67 3.12
N PRO A 11 10.94 1.80 3.87
CA PRO A 11 9.87 2.12 4.82
C PRO A 11 8.48 2.18 4.17
N LEU A 12 8.34 2.82 3.00
CA LEU A 12 7.06 2.90 2.30
C LEU A 12 6.60 1.56 1.73
N THR A 13 7.53 0.70 1.29
CA THR A 13 7.21 -0.66 0.86
C THR A 13 6.62 -1.46 2.02
N MET A 14 7.23 -1.38 3.20
CA MET A 14 6.74 -2.05 4.41
C MET A 14 5.42 -1.44 4.89
N LEU A 15 5.29 -0.11 4.88
CA LEU A 15 4.05 0.57 5.22
C LEU A 15 2.91 0.16 4.30
N ASN A 16 3.12 0.13 2.98
CA ASN A 16 2.11 -0.32 2.03
C ASN A 16 1.72 -1.79 2.24
N TYR A 17 2.66 -2.66 2.60
CA TYR A 17 2.39 -4.07 2.86
C TYR A 17 1.36 -4.24 3.98
N LEU A 18 1.51 -3.56 5.10
CA LEU A 18 0.56 -3.62 6.23
C LEU A 18 -0.71 -2.79 5.98
N PHE A 19 -0.65 -1.74 5.16
CA PHE A 19 -1.79 -0.87 4.88
C PHE A 19 -2.82 -1.53 3.97
N GLY A 20 -2.38 -2.08 2.82
CA GLY A 20 -3.26 -2.72 1.85
C GLY A 20 -2.55 -3.72 0.92
N GLY A 21 -1.27 -4.02 1.13
CA GLY A 21 -0.46 -4.82 0.21
C GLY A 21 -0.69 -6.33 0.28
N GLN A 22 -1.50 -6.82 1.21
CA GLN A 22 -1.71 -8.26 1.40
C GLN A 22 -3.05 -8.56 2.12
N PRO A 23 -3.58 -9.81 2.05
CA PRO A 23 -4.68 -10.27 2.88
C PRO A 23 -4.27 -10.25 4.37
N MET A 24 -4.95 -9.59 5.24
CA MET A 24 -4.67 -9.22 6.64
C MET A 24 -4.15 -7.80 6.82
N SER A 25 -4.01 -7.02 5.74
CA SER A 25 -3.71 -5.59 5.81
C SER A 25 -4.91 -4.81 6.35
N ARG A 26 -4.67 -3.58 6.81
CA ARG A 26 -5.70 -2.73 7.43
C ARG A 26 -6.91 -2.54 6.52
N LEU A 27 -6.69 -2.18 5.25
CA LEU A 27 -7.77 -1.99 4.27
C LEU A 27 -8.56 -3.27 4.03
N PHE A 28 -7.88 -4.41 3.89
CA PHE A 28 -8.56 -5.69 3.69
C PHE A 28 -9.38 -6.09 4.92
N MET A 29 -8.79 -5.97 6.12
CA MET A 29 -9.49 -6.31 7.36
C MET A 29 -10.72 -5.42 7.55
N ASN A 30 -10.62 -4.10 7.35
CA ASN A 30 -11.74 -3.18 7.48
C ASN A 30 -12.82 -3.47 6.42
N LEU A 31 -12.51 -3.29 5.14
CA LEU A 31 -13.52 -3.30 4.06
C LEU A 31 -14.04 -4.70 3.73
N ARG A 32 -13.21 -5.75 3.93
CA ARG A 32 -13.57 -7.13 3.61
C ARG A 32 -14.06 -7.93 4.81
N GLN A 33 -13.30 -7.94 5.91
CA GLN A 33 -13.59 -8.82 7.03
C GLN A 33 -14.62 -8.22 7.98
N ASP A 34 -14.42 -6.98 8.38
CA ASP A 34 -15.26 -6.35 9.41
C ASP A 34 -16.57 -5.82 8.81
N LYS A 35 -16.49 -5.14 7.67
CA LYS A 35 -17.65 -4.50 7.04
C LYS A 35 -18.36 -5.37 6.01
N GLY A 36 -17.64 -6.27 5.35
CA GLY A 36 -18.20 -7.10 4.28
C GLY A 36 -18.56 -6.33 3.00
N TYR A 37 -18.03 -5.12 2.81
CA TYR A 37 -18.35 -4.24 1.68
C TYR A 37 -17.70 -4.67 0.37
N SER A 38 -16.64 -5.48 0.44
CA SER A 38 -15.80 -5.87 -0.71
C SER A 38 -15.37 -7.33 -0.62
N TYR A 39 -15.09 -7.95 -1.76
CA TYR A 39 -14.38 -9.24 -1.81
C TYR A 39 -12.88 -9.11 -1.58
N GLY A 40 -12.33 -7.91 -1.76
CA GLY A 40 -10.94 -7.58 -1.51
C GLY A 40 -10.70 -6.11 -1.76
N TYR A 41 -9.99 -5.47 -0.83
CA TYR A 41 -9.66 -4.05 -0.89
C TYR A 41 -8.18 -3.89 -0.54
N TYR A 42 -7.40 -3.36 -1.46
CA TYR A 42 -5.96 -3.40 -1.40
C TYR A 42 -5.33 -2.03 -1.70
N SER A 43 -4.06 -1.90 -1.39
CA SER A 43 -3.24 -0.78 -1.84
C SER A 43 -1.99 -1.26 -2.58
N THR A 44 -1.48 -0.39 -3.44
CA THR A 44 -0.23 -0.59 -4.18
C THR A 44 0.46 0.73 -4.43
N ILE A 45 1.79 0.73 -4.43
CA ILE A 45 2.58 1.86 -4.88
C ILE A 45 3.07 1.55 -6.29
N ASN A 46 2.66 2.38 -7.24
CA ASN A 46 3.14 2.31 -8.61
C ASN A 46 4.47 3.06 -8.72
N TRP A 47 5.56 2.32 -8.49
CA TRP A 47 6.90 2.90 -8.48
C TRP A 47 7.32 3.40 -9.87
N LEU A 48 7.78 4.63 -9.92
CA LEU A 48 8.24 5.31 -11.13
C LEU A 48 9.65 5.89 -10.91
N THR A 49 10.33 6.26 -11.99
CA THR A 49 11.59 7.01 -11.93
C THR A 49 11.39 8.45 -11.45
N GLY A 50 10.20 9.00 -11.69
CA GLY A 50 9.70 10.24 -11.10
C GLY A 50 8.79 9.99 -9.89
N PRO A 51 7.97 10.99 -9.48
CA PRO A 51 7.02 10.81 -8.39
C PRO A 51 6.09 9.63 -8.64
N SER A 52 6.02 8.73 -7.68
CA SER A 52 5.18 7.54 -7.71
C SER A 52 3.77 7.84 -7.19
N ALA A 53 2.81 6.96 -7.44
CA ALA A 53 1.46 7.09 -6.90
C ALA A 53 1.12 5.90 -5.99
N LEU A 54 0.55 6.20 -4.82
CA LEU A 54 -0.09 5.21 -3.95
C LEU A 54 -1.57 5.14 -4.36
N PHE A 55 -2.03 3.94 -4.68
CA PHE A 55 -3.43 3.65 -4.97
C PHE A 55 -3.99 2.75 -3.87
N ALA A 56 -5.24 3.00 -3.49
CA ALA A 56 -6.01 2.09 -2.66
C ALA A 56 -7.39 1.93 -3.28
N GLY A 57 -7.94 0.72 -3.27
CA GLY A 57 -9.26 0.48 -3.83
C GLY A 57 -9.62 -0.99 -3.98
N GLY A 58 -10.85 -1.21 -4.37
CA GLY A 58 -11.44 -2.51 -4.66
C GLY A 58 -12.84 -2.36 -5.21
N ALA A 59 -13.40 -3.44 -5.72
CA ALA A 59 -14.82 -3.49 -6.06
C ALA A 59 -15.64 -3.61 -4.78
N VAL A 60 -16.65 -2.77 -4.62
CA VAL A 60 -17.57 -2.76 -3.48
C VAL A 60 -19.01 -2.95 -3.93
N GLU A 61 -19.89 -3.36 -3.03
CA GLU A 61 -21.32 -3.39 -3.30
C GLU A 61 -21.84 -1.96 -3.51
N THR A 62 -22.74 -1.79 -4.47
CA THR A 62 -23.25 -0.47 -4.88
C THR A 62 -23.86 0.29 -3.71
N ASP A 63 -24.63 -0.40 -2.87
CA ASP A 63 -25.39 0.19 -1.77
C ASP A 63 -24.50 0.74 -0.63
N VAL A 64 -23.22 0.35 -0.58
CA VAL A 64 -22.25 0.77 0.44
C VAL A 64 -21.07 1.54 -0.13
N THR A 65 -21.25 2.12 -1.33
CA THR A 65 -20.20 2.88 -2.01
C THR A 65 -19.72 4.07 -1.19
N LYS A 66 -20.63 4.87 -0.63
CA LYS A 66 -20.32 6.01 0.23
C LYS A 66 -19.54 5.58 1.46
N GLU A 67 -20.03 4.59 2.17
CA GLU A 67 -19.43 4.04 3.40
C GLU A 67 -18.03 3.50 3.11
N SER A 68 -17.85 2.86 1.97
CA SER A 68 -16.53 2.34 1.54
C SER A 68 -15.53 3.47 1.29
N VAL A 69 -15.95 4.58 0.70
CA VAL A 69 -15.10 5.78 0.54
C VAL A 69 -14.74 6.35 1.92
N VAL A 70 -15.73 6.53 2.80
CA VAL A 70 -15.51 7.06 4.17
C VAL A 70 -14.51 6.20 4.94
N GLU A 71 -14.70 4.88 4.95
CA GLU A 71 -13.78 3.97 5.65
C GLU A 71 -12.38 3.99 5.03
N THR A 72 -12.27 4.10 3.71
CA THR A 72 -10.97 4.23 3.03
C THR A 72 -10.24 5.51 3.43
N LEU A 73 -10.92 6.66 3.39
CA LEU A 73 -10.35 7.94 3.80
C LEU A 73 -9.96 7.94 5.28
N LYS A 74 -10.78 7.30 6.12
CA LYS A 74 -10.48 7.11 7.54
C LYS A 74 -9.19 6.30 7.74
N GLU A 75 -8.96 5.20 7.02
CA GLU A 75 -7.73 4.42 7.12
C GLU A 75 -6.49 5.24 6.71
N PHE A 76 -6.61 6.10 5.69
CA PHE A 76 -5.54 7.04 5.32
C PHE A 76 -5.22 8.05 6.42
N SER A 77 -6.22 8.59 7.09
CA SER A 77 -6.02 9.51 8.22
C SER A 77 -5.49 8.78 9.46
N ASP A 78 -6.04 7.61 9.76
CA ASP A 78 -5.68 6.80 10.92
C ASP A 78 -4.21 6.37 10.90
N ILE A 79 -3.69 5.93 9.76
CA ILE A 79 -2.30 5.45 9.66
C ILE A 79 -1.29 6.58 9.90
N ARG A 80 -1.67 7.84 9.63
CA ARG A 80 -0.83 9.01 9.86
C ARG A 80 -0.75 9.40 11.33
N SER A 81 -1.87 9.32 12.06
CA SER A 81 -1.92 9.87 13.43
C SER A 81 -2.98 9.21 14.32
N GLY A 82 -4.16 8.85 13.81
CA GLY A 82 -5.27 8.34 14.61
C GLY A 82 -5.00 6.94 15.17
N ARG A 83 -4.37 6.09 14.36
CA ARG A 83 -3.98 4.72 14.69
C ARG A 83 -2.62 4.41 14.09
N PRO A 84 -1.52 4.90 14.69
CA PRO A 84 -0.16 4.64 14.22
C PRO A 84 0.13 3.14 14.12
N VAL A 85 1.14 2.78 13.33
CA VAL A 85 1.60 1.40 13.20
C VAL A 85 2.08 0.87 14.55
N THR A 86 1.58 -0.29 14.95
CA THR A 86 2.02 -0.95 16.19
C THR A 86 3.27 -1.79 15.96
N GLN A 87 3.97 -2.14 17.04
CA GLN A 87 5.13 -3.04 16.98
C GLN A 87 4.76 -4.40 16.38
N GLU A 88 3.57 -4.91 16.71
CA GLU A 88 3.07 -6.19 16.20
C GLU A 88 2.83 -6.14 14.68
N GLU A 89 2.18 -5.07 14.18
CA GLU A 89 1.96 -4.87 12.74
C GLU A 89 3.29 -4.72 11.98
N PHE A 90 4.24 -4.00 12.57
CA PHE A 90 5.58 -3.82 12.01
C PHE A 90 6.32 -5.16 11.87
N GLU A 91 6.36 -5.97 12.92
CA GLU A 91 7.00 -7.28 12.90
C GLU A 91 6.31 -8.24 11.93
N ALA A 92 4.99 -8.26 11.91
CA ALA A 92 4.22 -9.08 10.98
C ALA A 92 4.47 -8.69 9.52
N ALA A 93 4.55 -7.39 9.22
CA ALA A 93 4.85 -6.90 7.87
C ALA A 93 6.27 -7.27 7.44
N ARG A 94 7.27 -7.06 8.31
CA ARG A 94 8.65 -7.43 8.08
C ARG A 94 8.78 -8.92 7.78
N ASP A 95 8.22 -9.75 8.64
CA ASP A 95 8.23 -11.21 8.51
C ASP A 95 7.54 -11.69 7.24
N GLY A 96 6.40 -11.09 6.90
CA GLY A 96 5.65 -11.42 5.70
C GLY A 96 6.43 -11.11 4.42
N ILE A 97 7.08 -9.95 4.35
CA ILE A 97 7.92 -9.58 3.20
C ILE A 97 9.13 -10.52 3.11
N PHE A 98 9.80 -10.84 4.21
CA PHE A 98 10.96 -11.74 4.23
C PHE A 98 10.61 -13.13 3.73
N LYS A 99 9.52 -13.71 4.25
CA LYS A 99 9.05 -15.04 3.84
C LYS A 99 8.57 -15.07 2.39
N GLY A 100 8.00 -13.97 1.92
CA GLY A 100 7.52 -13.83 0.53
C GLY A 100 8.62 -13.52 -0.48
N PHE A 101 9.77 -12.99 -0.05
CA PHE A 101 10.82 -12.51 -0.97
C PHE A 101 11.35 -13.59 -1.93
N PRO A 102 11.67 -14.83 -1.50
CA PRO A 102 12.15 -15.87 -2.41
C PRO A 102 11.18 -16.20 -3.54
N SER A 103 9.87 -16.12 -3.30
CA SER A 103 8.85 -16.44 -4.30
C SER A 103 8.86 -15.50 -5.51
N ASN A 104 9.53 -14.35 -5.41
CA ASN A 104 9.71 -13.44 -6.55
C ASN A 104 10.70 -13.95 -7.60
N PHE A 105 11.37 -15.09 -7.38
CA PHE A 105 12.45 -15.63 -8.22
C PHE A 105 12.21 -17.09 -8.64
N GLU A 106 11.04 -17.68 -8.38
CA GLU A 106 10.77 -19.10 -8.62
C GLU A 106 10.53 -19.44 -10.08
N THR A 107 10.02 -18.50 -10.88
CA THR A 107 9.70 -18.73 -12.29
C THR A 107 10.52 -17.83 -13.22
N GLN A 108 10.67 -18.27 -14.49
CA GLN A 108 11.35 -17.46 -15.50
C GLN A 108 10.71 -16.09 -15.69
N GLY A 109 9.37 -16.01 -15.66
CA GLY A 109 8.65 -14.72 -15.76
C GLY A 109 8.95 -13.78 -14.60
N GLN A 110 9.01 -14.30 -13.37
CA GLN A 110 9.40 -13.52 -12.20
C GLN A 110 10.85 -13.04 -12.31
N LEU A 111 11.80 -13.90 -12.72
CA LEU A 111 13.18 -13.51 -12.94
C LEU A 111 13.31 -12.41 -13.98
N VAL A 112 12.62 -12.52 -15.12
CA VAL A 112 12.60 -11.47 -16.16
C VAL A 112 12.04 -10.16 -15.58
N ASN A 113 10.98 -10.21 -14.79
CA ASN A 113 10.42 -9.03 -14.15
C ASN A 113 11.42 -8.36 -13.18
N GLN A 114 12.14 -9.14 -12.37
CA GLN A 114 13.14 -8.58 -11.46
C GLN A 114 14.33 -7.96 -12.23
N LEU A 115 14.82 -8.62 -13.27
CA LEU A 115 15.90 -8.08 -14.13
C LEU A 115 15.44 -6.81 -14.87
N SER A 116 14.19 -6.80 -15.36
CA SER A 116 13.61 -5.61 -15.99
C SER A 116 13.53 -4.42 -15.03
N ARG A 117 13.25 -4.67 -13.75
CA ARG A 117 13.24 -3.62 -12.71
C ARG A 117 14.63 -3.06 -12.45
N LEU A 118 15.68 -3.91 -12.40
CA LEU A 118 17.06 -3.42 -12.28
C LEU A 118 17.38 -2.45 -13.42
N ALA A 119 17.09 -2.85 -14.65
CA ALA A 119 17.37 -2.03 -15.85
C ALA A 119 16.51 -0.75 -15.89
N LEU A 120 15.21 -0.86 -15.62
CA LEU A 120 14.25 0.26 -15.68
C LEU A 120 14.59 1.37 -14.67
N PHE A 121 14.97 0.98 -13.46
CA PHE A 121 15.24 1.92 -12.37
C PHE A 121 16.72 2.20 -12.17
N GLY A 122 17.62 1.64 -13.00
CA GLY A 122 19.07 1.80 -12.86
C GLY A 122 19.60 1.33 -11.50
N LEU A 123 19.02 0.24 -10.97
CA LEU A 123 19.43 -0.32 -9.68
C LEU A 123 20.76 -1.08 -9.82
N PRO A 124 21.59 -1.14 -8.76
CA PRO A 124 22.86 -1.84 -8.81
C PRO A 124 22.66 -3.36 -8.97
N ASP A 125 23.65 -4.06 -9.53
CA ASP A 125 23.57 -5.50 -9.82
C ASP A 125 23.39 -6.34 -8.54
N ASP A 126 23.88 -5.85 -7.40
CA ASP A 126 23.75 -6.49 -6.08
C ASP A 126 22.48 -6.10 -5.32
N TYR A 127 21.56 -5.36 -5.96
CA TYR A 127 20.36 -4.84 -5.34
C TYR A 127 19.57 -5.93 -4.58
N TYR A 128 19.32 -7.06 -5.22
CA TYR A 128 18.54 -8.14 -4.57
C TYR A 128 19.31 -8.87 -3.48
N SER A 129 20.65 -8.90 -3.56
CA SER A 129 21.49 -9.46 -2.50
C SER A 129 21.44 -8.61 -1.23
N ASN A 130 21.25 -7.30 -1.37
CA ASN A 130 21.18 -6.35 -0.25
C ASN A 130 19.73 -6.04 0.17
N PHE A 131 18.72 -6.52 -0.55
CA PHE A 131 17.32 -6.15 -0.32
C PHE A 131 16.86 -6.47 1.10
N ILE A 132 17.15 -7.68 1.59
CA ILE A 132 16.75 -8.13 2.93
C ILE A 132 17.46 -7.28 4.00
N ALA A 133 18.77 -7.05 3.88
CA ALA A 133 19.52 -6.25 4.85
C ALA A 133 19.01 -4.81 4.92
N ASN A 134 18.66 -4.21 3.77
CA ASN A 134 18.07 -2.88 3.71
C ASN A 134 16.67 -2.82 4.35
N LEU A 135 15.89 -3.88 4.21
CA LEU A 135 14.58 -3.98 4.84
C LEU A 135 14.69 -4.20 6.36
N GLU A 136 15.68 -4.98 6.81
CA GLU A 136 15.98 -5.18 8.24
C GLU A 136 16.42 -3.90 8.96
N ALA A 137 17.05 -2.99 8.22
CA ALA A 137 17.47 -1.70 8.77
C ALA A 137 16.29 -0.73 9.00
N VAL A 138 15.10 -0.99 8.45
CA VAL A 138 13.90 -0.18 8.68
C VAL A 138 13.42 -0.34 10.11
N THR A 139 13.10 0.76 10.75
CA THR A 139 12.58 0.82 12.12
C THR A 139 11.08 1.16 12.15
N LEU A 140 10.43 0.93 13.28
CA LEU A 140 9.04 1.37 13.50
C LEU A 140 8.91 2.91 13.40
N ASP A 141 9.91 3.65 13.90
CA ASP A 141 9.94 5.11 13.80
C ASP A 141 10.02 5.59 12.34
N ASP A 142 10.71 4.85 11.47
CA ASP A 142 10.68 5.14 10.03
C ASP A 142 9.29 4.98 9.43
N LEU A 143 8.53 3.95 9.83
CA LEU A 143 7.15 3.78 9.38
C LEU A 143 6.25 4.93 9.85
N HIS A 144 6.37 5.34 11.11
CA HIS A 144 5.63 6.49 11.64
C HIS A 144 5.97 7.77 10.87
N ARG A 145 7.25 8.00 10.64
CA ARG A 145 7.73 9.18 9.90
C ARG A 145 7.19 9.19 8.47
N VAL A 146 7.36 8.10 7.70
CA VAL A 146 6.89 8.07 6.30
C VAL A 146 5.35 8.09 6.20
N ALA A 147 4.63 7.53 7.17
CA ALA A 147 3.18 7.66 7.23
C ALA A 147 2.76 9.13 7.38
N ALA A 148 3.40 9.88 8.28
CA ALA A 148 3.11 11.29 8.51
C ALA A 148 3.53 12.19 7.34
N GLU A 149 4.70 11.94 6.72
CA GLU A 149 5.31 12.83 5.74
C GLU A 149 4.94 12.51 4.29
N ARG A 150 4.70 11.23 3.95
CA ARG A 150 4.52 10.78 2.57
C ARG A 150 3.09 10.40 2.20
N ILE A 151 2.24 10.15 3.19
CA ILE A 151 0.81 9.96 2.96
C ILE A 151 0.13 11.33 3.18
N ASP A 152 -0.31 11.92 2.08
CA ASP A 152 -1.01 13.20 2.09
C ASP A 152 -2.52 12.96 1.95
N ASP A 153 -3.23 12.92 3.08
CA ASP A 153 -4.68 12.70 3.12
C ASP A 153 -5.50 13.93 2.71
N ALA A 154 -4.88 15.12 2.68
CA ALA A 154 -5.54 16.34 2.23
C ALA A 154 -5.62 16.46 0.68
N HIS A 155 -4.80 15.71 -0.06
CA HIS A 155 -4.73 15.77 -1.52
C HIS A 155 -5.02 14.40 -2.17
N LEU A 156 -5.94 13.64 -1.58
CA LEU A 156 -6.41 12.39 -2.17
C LEU A 156 -7.37 12.65 -3.32
N MET A 157 -7.21 11.90 -4.40
CA MET A 157 -8.19 11.87 -5.49
C MET A 157 -9.04 10.61 -5.32
N VAL A 158 -10.35 10.78 -5.22
CA VAL A 158 -11.31 9.67 -5.19
C VAL A 158 -11.93 9.51 -6.56
N LEU A 159 -11.80 8.32 -7.15
CA LEU A 159 -12.45 7.94 -8.40
C LEU A 159 -13.39 6.76 -8.11
N VAL A 160 -14.67 6.96 -8.42
CA VAL A 160 -15.70 5.94 -8.30
C VAL A 160 -16.30 5.65 -9.67
N VAL A 161 -16.46 4.36 -9.99
CA VAL A 161 -17.07 3.89 -11.23
C VAL A 161 -18.25 2.98 -10.88
N GLY A 162 -19.45 3.36 -11.32
CA GLY A 162 -20.68 2.60 -11.04
C GLY A 162 -21.92 3.28 -11.62
N ASP A 163 -23.10 2.82 -11.21
CA ASP A 163 -24.36 3.45 -11.60
C ASP A 163 -24.47 4.84 -10.94
N ARG A 164 -24.31 5.88 -11.76
CA ARG A 164 -24.26 7.26 -11.27
C ARG A 164 -25.53 7.67 -10.53
N GLU A 165 -26.71 7.25 -11.02
CA GLU A 165 -27.99 7.63 -10.42
C GLU A 165 -28.14 7.08 -8.98
N VAL A 166 -27.47 5.93 -8.71
CA VAL A 166 -27.51 5.29 -7.40
C VAL A 166 -26.45 5.86 -6.45
N ILE A 167 -25.22 6.06 -6.94
CA ILE A 167 -24.08 6.35 -6.05
C ILE A 167 -23.84 7.86 -5.84
N GLU A 168 -24.14 8.72 -6.84
CA GLU A 168 -23.81 10.16 -6.78
C GLU A 168 -24.50 10.90 -5.62
N PRO A 169 -25.79 10.64 -5.29
CA PRO A 169 -26.41 11.33 -4.16
C PRO A 169 -25.68 11.14 -2.84
N GLY A 170 -25.25 9.92 -2.54
CA GLY A 170 -24.48 9.64 -1.32
C GLY A 170 -23.07 10.24 -1.32
N LEU A 171 -22.39 10.21 -2.46
CA LEU A 171 -21.04 10.75 -2.60
C LEU A 171 -21.00 12.28 -2.54
N SER A 172 -22.05 12.95 -2.97
CA SER A 172 -22.16 14.42 -2.94
C SER A 172 -22.29 15.00 -1.53
N GLU A 173 -22.48 14.15 -0.52
CA GLU A 173 -22.52 14.54 0.89
C GLU A 173 -21.13 14.50 1.58
N LEU A 174 -20.09 13.97 0.91
CA LEU A 174 -18.72 13.90 1.39
C LEU A 174 -17.92 15.16 1.08
#